data_8da8e714a1f2e74d71084fc3b43726ba
#
_entry.id   8da8e714a1f2e74d71084fc3b43726ba
#
_cell.length_a   1.000
_cell.length_b   1.000
_cell.length_c   1.000
_cell.angle_alpha   90.00
_cell.angle_beta   90.00
_cell.angle_gamma   90.00
#
_symmetry.space_group_name_H-M   'P 1'
#
loop_
_entity.id
_entity.type
_entity.pdbx_description
1 polymer ?
#
loop_
_entity_poly.entity_id
_entity_poly.type
_entity_poly.pdbx_seq_one_letter_code
_entity_poly.pdbx_strand_id
1 'polypeptide(L)'
;MRNMMVEYVVMQLFSKWEKFLEEVFIEYMLGGCSLNGDIVNKYVNPIDRDHAYRMIQNVNLYPDWSDIDKVLKNANDFFEACGPFEILKTLKSEITSLKKIRNAIAHSSSRAKGEFEKLVQGKIGYLPDKIIPATFLIDYKVGRRRDSDTYCEHYIRYLKDTAEVLVEYHREEVQ
;
A
#
# COMPACT_ATOMS: atom_id res chain seq x y z
N MET A 1 -8.95 19.11 17.50
CA MET A 1 -7.50 19.11 17.20
C MET A 1 -6.95 17.69 17.04
N ARG A 2 -7.12 16.74 18.01
CA ARG A 2 -6.64 15.34 17.92
C ARG A 2 -7.06 14.63 16.62
N ASN A 3 -8.33 14.62 16.26
CA ASN A 3 -8.83 13.93 15.07
C ASN A 3 -8.22 14.45 13.77
N MET A 4 -8.13 15.77 13.61
CA MET A 4 -7.50 16.38 12.43
C MET A 4 -6.02 16.00 12.27
N MET A 5 -5.30 15.88 13.39
CA MET A 5 -3.90 15.47 13.37
C MET A 5 -3.76 14.01 12.93
N VAL A 6 -4.62 13.12 13.41
CA VAL A 6 -4.63 11.71 12.99
C VAL A 6 -4.95 11.57 11.51
N GLU A 7 -5.97 12.26 11.05
CA GLU A 7 -6.35 12.27 9.62
C GLU A 7 -5.22 12.78 8.74
N TYR A 8 -4.55 13.87 9.15
CA TYR A 8 -3.38 14.39 8.43
C TYR A 8 -2.24 13.37 8.38
N VAL A 9 -1.91 12.73 9.51
CA VAL A 9 -0.84 11.71 9.58
C VAL A 9 -1.15 10.54 8.64
N VAL A 10 -2.39 10.06 8.61
CA VAL A 10 -2.79 8.96 7.72
C VAL A 10 -2.72 9.36 6.26
N MET A 11 -3.13 10.58 5.91
CA MET A 11 -2.99 11.09 4.54
C MET A 11 -1.52 11.15 4.11
N GLN A 12 -0.63 11.65 4.97
CA GLN A 12 0.81 11.71 4.71
C GLN A 12 1.44 10.31 4.62
N LEU A 13 1.07 9.41 5.52
CA LEU A 13 1.55 8.04 5.52
C LEU A 13 1.20 7.33 4.19
N PHE A 14 -0.05 7.45 3.75
CA PHE A 14 -0.51 6.82 2.52
C PHE A 14 0.16 7.42 1.29
N SER A 15 0.32 8.74 1.23
CA SER A 15 1.05 9.41 0.14
C SER A 15 2.53 9.00 0.08
N LYS A 16 3.18 8.82 1.24
CA LYS A 16 4.55 8.30 1.29
C LYS A 16 4.63 6.84 0.85
N TRP A 17 3.63 6.04 1.17
CA TRP A 17 3.52 4.67 0.69
C TRP A 17 3.40 4.59 -0.83
N GLU A 18 2.51 5.40 -1.44
CA GLU A 18 2.37 5.48 -2.89
C GLU A 18 3.70 5.86 -3.56
N LYS A 19 4.38 6.88 -3.01
CA LYS A 19 5.68 7.31 -3.52
C LYS A 19 6.76 6.24 -3.33
N PHE A 20 6.78 5.53 -2.21
CA PHE A 20 7.70 4.43 -1.96
C PHE A 20 7.53 3.31 -3.01
N LEU A 21 6.30 2.90 -3.29
CA LEU A 21 6.03 1.88 -4.33
C LEU A 21 6.55 2.31 -5.70
N GLU A 22 6.30 3.56 -6.08
CA GLU A 22 6.80 4.12 -7.33
C GLU A 22 8.34 4.11 -7.39
N GLU A 23 8.99 4.60 -6.35
CA GLU A 23 10.46 4.67 -6.28
C GLU A 23 11.09 3.28 -6.37
N VAL A 24 10.63 2.34 -5.56
CA VAL A 24 11.14 0.96 -5.56
C VAL A 24 10.91 0.26 -6.89
N PHE A 25 9.75 0.49 -7.51
CA PHE A 25 9.42 -0.07 -8.82
C PHE A 25 10.42 0.41 -9.88
N ILE A 26 10.70 1.70 -9.92
CA ILE A 26 11.63 2.30 -10.86
C ILE A 26 13.07 1.83 -10.61
N GLU A 27 13.51 1.75 -9.35
CA GLU A 27 14.83 1.26 -9.00
C GLU A 27 15.04 -0.18 -9.51
N TYR A 28 14.07 -1.06 -9.34
CA TYR A 28 14.16 -2.42 -9.88
C TYR A 28 14.10 -2.45 -11.42
N MET A 29 13.35 -1.57 -12.07
CA MET A 29 13.38 -1.44 -13.54
C MET A 29 14.76 -1.01 -14.04
N LEU A 30 15.47 -0.16 -13.31
CA LEU A 30 16.83 0.30 -13.64
C LEU A 30 17.90 -0.77 -13.37
N GLY A 31 17.55 -1.86 -12.69
CA GLY A 31 18.47 -2.95 -12.34
C GLY A 31 19.11 -2.80 -10.96
N GLY A 32 18.49 -1.99 -10.09
CA GLY A 32 18.84 -1.99 -8.68
C GLY A 32 18.67 -3.38 -8.06
N CYS A 33 19.54 -3.71 -7.10
CA CYS A 33 19.43 -4.94 -6.32
C CYS A 33 18.59 -4.70 -5.05
N SER A 34 18.06 -5.79 -4.51
CA SER A 34 17.46 -5.79 -3.18
C SER A 34 18.52 -5.50 -2.09
N LEU A 35 18.10 -5.24 -0.86
CA LEU A 35 19.02 -5.11 0.27
C LEU A 35 19.84 -6.38 0.53
N ASN A 36 19.34 -7.54 0.08
CA ASN A 36 20.03 -8.82 0.14
C ASN A 36 20.99 -9.05 -1.03
N GLY A 37 21.10 -8.11 -1.96
CA GLY A 37 21.97 -8.19 -3.12
C GLY A 37 21.37 -8.91 -4.34
N ASP A 38 20.13 -9.37 -4.26
CA ASP A 38 19.48 -10.08 -5.35
C ASP A 38 19.02 -9.12 -6.46
N ILE A 39 19.30 -9.50 -7.70
CA ILE A 39 18.87 -8.77 -8.89
C ILE A 39 17.50 -9.28 -9.34
N VAL A 40 16.58 -8.36 -9.58
CA VAL A 40 15.25 -8.67 -10.09
C VAL A 40 15.29 -8.96 -11.58
N ASN A 41 14.74 -10.10 -12.01
CA ASN A 41 14.54 -10.40 -13.41
C ASN A 41 13.46 -9.49 -13.99
N LYS A 42 13.81 -8.81 -15.09
CA LYS A 42 12.93 -7.83 -15.73
C LYS A 42 12.89 -8.04 -17.24
N TYR A 43 11.76 -7.70 -17.86
CA TYR A 43 11.56 -7.81 -19.30
C TYR A 43 12.03 -6.56 -20.08
N VAL A 44 12.38 -5.48 -19.35
CA VAL A 44 12.68 -4.17 -19.94
C VAL A 44 14.01 -3.63 -19.42
N ASN A 45 14.65 -2.79 -20.24
CA ASN A 45 15.93 -2.15 -19.90
C ASN A 45 15.84 -0.65 -20.17
N PRO A 46 15.22 0.15 -19.29
CA PRO A 46 15.22 1.60 -19.43
C PRO A 46 16.62 2.17 -19.33
N ILE A 47 16.88 3.23 -20.07
CA ILE A 47 18.20 3.89 -20.12
C ILE A 47 18.44 4.72 -18.88
N ASP A 48 17.38 5.37 -18.40
CA ASP A 48 17.37 6.25 -17.24
C ASP A 48 16.00 6.26 -16.57
N ARG A 49 15.89 7.02 -15.49
CA ARG A 49 14.68 7.15 -14.68
C ARG A 49 13.51 7.73 -15.47
N ASP A 50 13.74 8.73 -16.28
CA ASP A 50 12.71 9.37 -17.12
C ASP A 50 12.20 8.39 -18.18
N HIS A 51 13.07 7.55 -18.72
CA HIS A 51 12.68 6.49 -19.65
C HIS A 51 11.83 5.43 -18.95
N ALA A 52 12.20 5.01 -17.74
CA ALA A 52 11.39 4.08 -16.95
C ALA A 52 9.99 4.64 -16.68
N TYR A 53 9.89 5.91 -16.28
CA TYR A 53 8.60 6.59 -16.11
C TYR A 53 7.75 6.58 -17.37
N ARG A 54 8.33 6.96 -18.51
CA ARG A 54 7.61 6.95 -19.79
C ARG A 54 7.13 5.55 -20.18
N MET A 55 7.90 4.51 -19.88
CA MET A 55 7.48 3.12 -20.13
C MET A 55 6.24 2.76 -19.31
N ILE A 56 6.22 3.09 -18.03
CA ILE A 56 5.06 2.85 -17.16
C ILE A 56 3.85 3.64 -17.65
N GLN A 57 4.03 4.91 -18.02
CA GLN A 57 2.96 5.78 -18.52
C GLN A 57 2.41 5.33 -19.88
N ASN A 58 3.22 4.75 -20.75
CA ASN A 58 2.76 4.20 -22.05
C ASN A 58 1.82 3.00 -21.86
N VAL A 59 2.02 2.21 -20.81
CA VAL A 59 1.13 1.11 -20.43
C VAL A 59 -0.08 1.63 -19.64
N ASN A 60 0.12 2.67 -18.84
CA ASN A 60 -0.91 3.23 -17.97
C ASN A 60 -0.72 4.74 -17.85
N LEU A 61 -1.50 5.52 -18.58
CA LEU A 61 -1.37 6.99 -18.67
C LEU A 61 -1.27 7.70 -17.31
N TYR A 62 -1.91 7.11 -16.28
CA TYR A 62 -1.85 7.54 -14.88
C TYR A 62 -1.64 6.32 -13.98
N PRO A 63 -0.39 5.94 -13.67
CA PRO A 63 -0.11 4.86 -12.74
C PRO A 63 -0.74 5.19 -11.39
N ASP A 64 -1.67 4.35 -10.95
CA ASP A 64 -2.36 4.52 -9.66
C ASP A 64 -1.68 3.60 -8.63
N TRP A 65 -0.66 4.12 -7.96
CA TRP A 65 0.11 3.42 -6.93
C TRP A 65 -0.71 3.14 -5.66
N SER A 66 -1.88 3.76 -5.52
CA SER A 66 -2.82 3.46 -4.44
C SER A 66 -3.61 2.18 -4.67
N ASP A 67 -3.62 1.66 -5.89
CA ASP A 67 -4.37 0.47 -6.28
C ASP A 67 -3.43 -0.72 -6.47
N ILE A 68 -3.43 -1.64 -5.51
CA ILE A 68 -2.52 -2.80 -5.52
C ILE A 68 -2.75 -3.70 -6.74
N ASP A 69 -3.97 -3.81 -7.27
CA ASP A 69 -4.21 -4.59 -8.49
C ASP A 69 -3.52 -3.96 -9.71
N LYS A 70 -3.49 -2.64 -9.78
CA LYS A 70 -2.77 -1.94 -10.85
C LYS A 70 -1.25 -2.05 -10.67
N VAL A 71 -0.76 -1.97 -9.43
CA VAL A 71 0.67 -2.19 -9.14
C VAL A 71 1.08 -3.61 -9.56
N LEU A 72 0.29 -4.63 -9.18
CA LEU A 72 0.56 -6.02 -9.57
C LEU A 72 0.47 -6.25 -11.06
N LYS A 73 -0.47 -5.60 -11.76
CA LYS A 73 -0.56 -5.65 -13.21
C LYS A 73 0.71 -5.08 -13.85
N ASN A 74 1.13 -3.89 -13.43
CA ASN A 74 2.37 -3.30 -13.92
C ASN A 74 3.57 -4.20 -13.58
N ALA A 75 3.64 -4.76 -12.37
CA ALA A 75 4.72 -5.66 -11.99
C ALA A 75 4.79 -6.90 -12.88
N ASN A 76 3.64 -7.48 -13.25
CA ASN A 76 3.58 -8.60 -14.17
C ASN A 76 4.03 -8.24 -15.61
N ASP A 77 3.79 -6.99 -16.02
CA ASP A 77 4.18 -6.52 -17.36
C ASP A 77 5.68 -6.19 -17.46
N PHE A 78 6.33 -5.86 -16.34
CA PHE A 78 7.73 -5.41 -16.33
C PHE A 78 8.71 -6.41 -15.70
N PHE A 79 8.26 -7.29 -14.80
CA PHE A 79 9.11 -8.23 -14.08
C PHE A 79 8.64 -9.68 -14.24
N GLU A 80 9.58 -10.61 -14.23
CA GLU A 80 9.29 -12.04 -14.22
C GLU A 80 8.51 -12.39 -12.93
N ALA A 81 7.38 -13.09 -13.06
CA ALA A 81 6.51 -13.49 -11.94
C ALA A 81 6.18 -12.35 -10.96
N CYS A 82 5.97 -11.11 -11.46
CA CYS A 82 5.80 -9.90 -10.67
C CYS A 82 7.02 -9.49 -9.81
N GLY A 83 8.12 -10.23 -9.81
CA GLY A 83 9.30 -9.93 -9.01
C GLY A 83 9.01 -9.68 -7.52
N PRO A 84 9.64 -8.68 -6.90
CA PRO A 84 9.42 -8.36 -5.48
C PRO A 84 7.98 -8.01 -5.11
N PHE A 85 7.18 -7.59 -6.09
CA PHE A 85 5.80 -7.14 -5.87
C PHE A 85 4.81 -8.30 -5.73
N GLU A 86 5.20 -9.55 -5.99
CA GLU A 86 4.30 -10.70 -5.86
C GLU A 86 3.70 -10.82 -4.47
N ILE A 87 4.48 -10.52 -3.43
CA ILE A 87 4.04 -10.55 -2.03
C ILE A 87 2.81 -9.66 -1.78
N LEU A 88 2.62 -8.60 -2.57
CA LEU A 88 1.46 -7.73 -2.45
C LEU A 88 0.14 -8.46 -2.72
N LYS A 89 0.14 -9.61 -3.39
CA LYS A 89 -1.06 -10.44 -3.57
C LYS A 89 -1.61 -10.90 -2.22
N THR A 90 -0.74 -11.26 -1.29
CA THR A 90 -1.12 -11.72 0.06
C THR A 90 -1.40 -10.55 1.02
N LEU A 91 -0.72 -9.42 0.81
CA LEU A 91 -0.80 -8.25 1.68
C LEU A 91 -1.89 -7.24 1.27
N LYS A 92 -2.53 -7.44 0.13
CA LYS A 92 -3.50 -6.53 -0.49
C LYS A 92 -4.64 -6.12 0.43
N SER A 93 -5.16 -7.04 1.25
CA SER A 93 -6.36 -6.82 2.07
C SER A 93 -6.23 -5.62 3.02
N GLU A 94 -5.13 -5.55 3.77
CA GLU A 94 -4.91 -4.48 4.74
C GLU A 94 -4.59 -3.14 4.06
N ILE A 95 -3.81 -3.14 2.96
CA ILE A 95 -3.52 -1.94 2.18
C ILE A 95 -4.80 -1.37 1.58
N THR A 96 -5.67 -2.23 1.04
CA THR A 96 -6.99 -1.83 0.52
C THR A 96 -7.88 -1.26 1.63
N SER A 97 -7.81 -1.83 2.84
CA SER A 97 -8.52 -1.31 4.01
C SER A 97 -8.06 0.10 4.36
N LEU A 98 -6.74 0.33 4.38
CA LEU A 98 -6.19 1.66 4.63
C LEU A 98 -6.55 2.66 3.52
N LYS A 99 -6.57 2.23 2.24
CA LYS A 99 -7.06 3.06 1.11
C LYS A 99 -8.51 3.52 1.33
N LYS A 100 -9.39 2.65 1.83
CA LYS A 100 -10.78 3.03 2.14
C LYS A 100 -10.86 4.06 3.24
N ILE A 101 -10.05 3.93 4.30
CA ILE A 101 -9.97 4.91 5.39
C ILE A 101 -9.46 6.25 4.85
N ARG A 102 -8.36 6.24 4.08
CA ARG A 102 -7.81 7.45 3.44
C ARG A 102 -8.83 8.13 2.53
N ASN A 103 -9.59 7.35 1.75
CA ASN A 103 -10.62 7.90 0.88
C ASN A 103 -11.78 8.54 1.66
N ALA A 104 -12.16 7.97 2.80
CA ALA A 104 -13.18 8.56 3.68
C ALA A 104 -12.71 9.87 4.33
N ILE A 105 -11.41 10.03 4.56
CA ILE A 105 -10.80 11.28 5.03
C ILE A 105 -10.77 12.32 3.90
N ALA A 106 -10.35 11.92 2.69
CA ALA A 106 -10.13 12.84 1.58
C ALA A 106 -11.43 13.29 0.88
N HIS A 107 -12.47 12.49 0.94
CA HIS A 107 -13.69 12.69 0.14
C HIS A 107 -14.96 12.65 1.00
N SER A 108 -15.78 13.67 0.90
CA SER A 108 -17.10 13.74 1.55
C SER A 108 -18.21 12.96 0.81
N SER A 109 -17.86 12.10 -0.17
CA SER A 109 -18.85 11.38 -0.97
C SER A 109 -19.55 10.27 -0.17
N SER A 110 -20.83 10.05 -0.43
CA SER A 110 -21.62 8.96 0.18
C SER A 110 -20.99 7.58 -0.07
N ARG A 111 -20.34 7.40 -1.22
CA ARG A 111 -19.64 6.17 -1.56
C ARG A 111 -18.44 5.92 -0.63
N ALA A 112 -17.55 6.90 -0.48
CA ALA A 112 -16.38 6.77 0.38
C ALA A 112 -16.79 6.52 1.83
N LYS A 113 -17.81 7.22 2.32
CA LYS A 113 -18.40 7.01 3.64
C LYS A 113 -18.94 5.58 3.79
N GLY A 114 -19.74 5.11 2.85
CA GLY A 114 -20.34 3.76 2.91
C GLY A 114 -19.30 2.65 2.83
N GLU A 115 -18.21 2.81 2.06
CA GLU A 115 -17.10 1.85 2.02
C GLU A 115 -16.33 1.80 3.35
N PHE A 116 -16.15 2.95 4.00
CA PHE A 116 -15.56 3.03 5.33
C PHE A 116 -16.44 2.38 6.41
N GLU A 117 -17.74 2.68 6.42
CA GLU A 117 -18.69 2.08 7.36
C GLU A 117 -18.74 0.55 7.25
N LYS A 118 -18.74 0.01 6.03
CA LYS A 118 -18.65 -1.44 5.78
C LYS A 118 -17.32 -2.03 6.28
N LEU A 119 -16.22 -1.30 6.08
CA LEU A 119 -14.92 -1.70 6.61
C LEU A 119 -14.95 -1.79 8.13
N VAL A 120 -15.44 -0.76 8.81
CA VAL A 120 -15.54 -0.72 10.28
C VAL A 120 -16.39 -1.89 10.78
N GLN A 121 -17.58 -2.08 10.20
CA GLN A 121 -18.46 -3.20 10.58
C GLN A 121 -17.77 -4.56 10.39
N GLY A 122 -17.01 -4.75 9.31
CA GLY A 122 -16.25 -5.99 9.07
C GLY A 122 -15.11 -6.20 10.05
N LYS A 123 -14.43 -5.13 10.49
CA LYS A 123 -13.28 -5.20 11.40
C LYS A 123 -13.66 -5.39 12.88
N ILE A 124 -14.72 -4.74 13.34
CA ILE A 124 -15.10 -4.76 14.76
C ILE A 124 -16.43 -5.51 15.05
N GLY A 125 -17.15 -5.96 13.99
CA GLY A 125 -18.37 -6.76 14.10
C GLY A 125 -19.67 -5.97 14.24
N TYR A 126 -19.60 -4.66 14.38
CA TYR A 126 -20.77 -3.76 14.44
C TYR A 126 -20.41 -2.37 13.88
N LEU A 127 -21.42 -1.54 13.62
CA LEU A 127 -21.21 -0.16 13.19
C LEU A 127 -21.58 0.81 14.33
N PRO A 128 -20.61 1.50 14.94
CA PRO A 128 -20.89 2.52 15.95
C PRO A 128 -21.63 3.73 15.36
N ASP A 129 -22.49 4.36 16.15
CA ASP A 129 -23.14 5.61 15.73
C ASP A 129 -22.09 6.70 15.50
N LYS A 130 -22.26 7.43 14.37
CA LYS A 130 -21.41 8.58 13.99
C LYS A 130 -19.90 8.31 13.99
N ILE A 131 -19.49 7.09 13.63
CA ILE A 131 -18.07 6.74 13.52
C ILE A 131 -17.37 7.59 12.45
N ILE A 132 -16.20 8.10 12.79
CA ILE A 132 -15.31 8.82 11.86
C ILE A 132 -13.94 8.11 11.77
N PRO A 133 -13.19 8.31 10.66
CA PRO A 133 -11.90 7.65 10.46
C PRO A 133 -10.92 7.82 11.63
N ALA A 134 -10.75 9.03 12.14
CA ALA A 134 -9.84 9.29 13.26
C ALA A 134 -10.21 8.50 14.51
N THR A 135 -11.50 8.48 14.89
CA THR A 135 -11.98 7.72 16.06
C THR A 135 -11.76 6.23 15.88
N PHE A 136 -12.07 5.68 14.68
CA PHE A 136 -11.80 4.28 14.39
C PHE A 136 -10.33 3.93 14.56
N LEU A 137 -9.43 4.78 14.07
CA LEU A 137 -8.00 4.52 14.07
C LEU A 137 -7.36 4.53 15.46
N ILE A 138 -7.83 5.38 16.37
CA ILE A 138 -7.16 5.60 17.66
C ILE A 138 -7.92 5.06 18.87
N ASP A 139 -9.23 4.89 18.79
CA ASP A 139 -10.03 4.43 19.93
C ASP A 139 -10.38 2.93 19.82
N TYR A 140 -10.19 2.31 18.64
CA TYR A 140 -10.42 0.87 18.43
C TYR A 140 -9.11 0.10 18.24
N LYS A 141 -9.11 -1.15 18.67
CA LYS A 141 -7.94 -2.03 18.67
C LYS A 141 -8.13 -3.21 17.74
N VAL A 142 -7.03 -3.71 17.19
CA VAL A 142 -7.01 -4.91 16.37
C VAL A 142 -7.15 -6.14 17.27
N GLY A 143 -8.29 -6.83 17.14
CA GLY A 143 -8.57 -7.99 17.98
C GLY A 143 -9.15 -7.63 19.36
N ARG A 144 -9.23 -8.62 20.25
CA ARG A 144 -9.94 -8.53 21.53
C ARG A 144 -9.04 -8.37 22.74
N ARG A 145 -7.73 -8.42 22.59
CA ARG A 145 -6.80 -8.32 23.71
C ARG A 145 -6.61 -6.86 24.13
N ARG A 146 -6.45 -6.64 25.44
CA ARG A 146 -6.33 -5.29 26.01
C ARG A 146 -5.03 -4.57 25.62
N ASP A 147 -3.99 -5.33 25.31
CA ASP A 147 -2.66 -4.90 24.88
C ASP A 147 -2.46 -4.88 23.37
N SER A 148 -3.53 -5.16 22.60
CA SER A 148 -3.47 -5.08 21.12
C SER A 148 -3.27 -3.64 20.67
N ASP A 149 -2.63 -3.50 19.49
CA ASP A 149 -2.45 -2.21 18.84
C ASP A 149 -3.79 -1.56 18.50
N THR A 150 -3.80 -0.25 18.46
CA THR A 150 -4.84 0.51 17.76
C THR A 150 -4.76 0.25 16.25
N TYR A 151 -5.82 0.52 15.52
CA TYR A 151 -5.77 0.40 14.05
C TYR A 151 -4.74 1.35 13.43
N CYS A 152 -4.47 2.51 14.04
CA CYS A 152 -3.43 3.42 13.59
C CYS A 152 -2.04 2.78 13.70
N GLU A 153 -1.69 2.24 14.87
CA GLU A 153 -0.40 1.55 15.09
C GLU A 153 -0.26 0.34 14.18
N HIS A 154 -1.34 -0.43 14.02
CA HIS A 154 -1.38 -1.59 13.13
C HIS A 154 -1.04 -1.21 11.68
N TYR A 155 -1.70 -0.19 11.11
CA TYR A 155 -1.44 0.18 9.72
C TYR A 155 -0.05 0.79 9.51
N ILE A 156 0.46 1.56 10.47
CA ILE A 156 1.83 2.09 10.39
C ILE A 156 2.83 0.93 10.33
N ARG A 157 2.71 -0.01 11.26
CA ARG A 157 3.58 -1.19 11.30
C ARG A 157 3.41 -2.04 10.03
N TYR A 158 2.19 -2.29 9.61
CA TYR A 158 1.90 -3.10 8.42
C TYR A 158 2.53 -2.55 7.15
N LEU A 159 2.46 -1.24 6.91
CA LEU A 159 3.12 -0.63 5.77
C LEU A 159 4.64 -0.67 5.88
N LYS A 160 5.17 -0.49 7.09
CA LYS A 160 6.61 -0.60 7.34
C LYS A 160 7.11 -2.01 7.03
N ASP A 161 6.48 -3.03 7.62
CA ASP A 161 6.85 -4.43 7.41
C ASP A 161 6.73 -4.83 5.93
N THR A 162 5.67 -4.35 5.25
CA THR A 162 5.52 -4.58 3.80
C THR A 162 6.62 -3.90 2.99
N ALA A 163 7.02 -2.69 3.35
CA ALA A 163 8.11 -1.99 2.68
C ALA A 163 9.46 -2.74 2.86
N GLU A 164 9.72 -3.24 4.07
CA GLU A 164 10.92 -4.05 4.37
C GLU A 164 10.95 -5.31 3.49
N VAL A 165 9.85 -6.06 3.41
CA VAL A 165 9.76 -7.27 2.57
C VAL A 165 10.01 -6.96 1.09
N LEU A 166 9.51 -5.82 0.58
CA LEU A 166 9.72 -5.43 -0.83
C LEU A 166 11.18 -5.11 -1.15
N VAL A 167 11.92 -4.50 -0.20
CA VAL A 167 13.33 -4.15 -0.42
C VAL A 167 14.30 -5.26 0.00
N GLU A 168 13.86 -6.19 0.86
CA GLU A 168 14.61 -7.38 1.28
C GLU A 168 14.33 -8.61 0.40
N TYR A 169 13.79 -8.39 -0.79
CA TYR A 169 13.45 -9.45 -1.74
C TYR A 169 14.58 -10.48 -1.89
N HIS A 170 14.21 -11.74 -1.82
CA HIS A 170 15.07 -12.88 -2.15
C HIS A 170 14.56 -13.54 -3.43
N ARG A 171 15.47 -13.76 -4.35
CA ARG A 171 15.19 -14.55 -5.54
C ARG A 171 15.17 -16.03 -5.14
N GLU A 172 14.02 -16.69 -5.27
CA GLU A 172 13.99 -18.15 -5.16
C GLU A 172 14.80 -18.76 -6.32
N GLU A 173 15.85 -19.48 -6.01
CA GLU A 173 16.52 -20.30 -7.01
C GLU A 173 15.57 -21.43 -7.42
N VAL A 174 15.10 -21.40 -8.65
CA VAL A 174 14.33 -22.49 -9.24
C VAL A 174 15.28 -23.70 -9.35
N GLN A 175 15.08 -24.68 -8.48
CA GLN A 175 15.76 -25.98 -8.53
C GLN A 175 15.30 -26.80 -9.72
#